data_f78685262d39635bc196efdb349a794f
#
_entry.id   f78685262d39635bc196efdb349a794f
#
_cell.length_a   1.000
_cell.length_b   1.000
_cell.length_c   1.000
_cell.angle_alpha   90.00
_cell.angle_beta   90.00
_cell.angle_gamma   90.00
#
_symmetry.space_group_name_H-M   'P 1'
#
loop_
_entity.id
_entity.type
_entity.pdbx_description
1 polymer ?
#
loop_
_entity_poly.entity_id
_entity_poly.type
_entity_poly.pdbx_seq_one_letter_code
_entity_poly.pdbx_strand_id
1 'polypeptide(L)'
;MKTGLILEGGAMRGLFSAGIMDVMMENGIAYDGVIGVSAGAAFGCNYISGQIGRSIRYNLKYCRDKRYGGLYSLLTTGDIYNKDFCYSEIPLKHDPFDFAAFENSPAAFYVVCTDVETGKPVYHQYTGRKDHGFD
;
A
#
# COMPACT_ATOMS: atom_id res chain seq x y z
N MET A 1 22.50 2.20 14.00
CA MET A 1 21.31 1.43 14.47
C MET A 1 20.30 1.45 13.33
N LYS A 2 19.73 0.32 12.95
CA LYS A 2 18.67 0.30 11.92
C LYS A 2 17.31 0.58 12.56
N THR A 3 16.49 1.31 11.85
CA THR A 3 15.14 1.73 12.26
C THR A 3 14.09 1.17 11.31
N GLY A 4 12.92 0.83 11.83
CA GLY A 4 11.83 0.27 11.02
C GLY A 4 10.49 0.87 11.37
N LEU A 5 9.62 0.99 10.36
CA LEU A 5 8.21 1.38 10.50
C LEU A 5 7.33 0.15 10.26
N ILE A 6 6.48 -0.16 11.23
CA ILE A 6 5.51 -1.26 11.13
C ILE A 6 4.11 -0.68 11.00
N LEU A 7 3.42 -1.06 9.93
CA LEU A 7 2.09 -0.58 9.58
C LEU A 7 1.10 -1.73 9.62
N GLU A 8 0.16 -1.66 10.56
CA GLU A 8 -0.88 -2.67 10.70
C GLU A 8 -1.93 -2.62 9.58
N GLY A 9 -2.68 -3.70 9.41
CA GLY A 9 -3.89 -3.74 8.60
C GLY A 9 -5.05 -3.02 9.28
N GLY A 10 -6.00 -2.53 8.49
CA GLY A 10 -7.16 -1.84 9.07
C GLY A 10 -8.05 -1.12 8.06
N ALA A 11 -7.94 -1.46 6.78
CA ALA A 11 -8.69 -0.82 5.69
C ALA A 11 -8.65 0.71 5.81
N MET A 12 -9.81 1.39 5.80
CA MET A 12 -9.89 2.85 5.86
C MET A 12 -9.36 3.47 7.17
N ARG A 13 -9.22 2.71 8.25
CA ARG A 13 -8.58 3.19 9.48
C ARG A 13 -7.09 3.51 9.27
N GLY A 14 -6.46 2.86 8.28
CA GLY A 14 -5.09 3.13 7.87
C GLY A 14 -4.86 4.56 7.36
N LEU A 15 -5.91 5.34 7.04
CA LEU A 15 -5.78 6.74 6.67
C LEU A 15 -5.21 7.60 7.81
N PHE A 16 -5.42 7.22 9.07
CA PHE A 16 -4.75 7.86 10.20
C PHE A 16 -3.23 7.69 10.10
N SER A 17 -2.79 6.47 9.86
CA SER A 17 -1.35 6.18 9.65
C SER A 17 -0.80 6.87 8.41
N ALA A 18 -1.60 6.96 7.33
CA ALA A 18 -1.22 7.69 6.12
C ALA A 18 -0.97 9.18 6.41
N GLY A 19 -1.82 9.83 7.21
CA GLY A 19 -1.60 11.22 7.62
C GLY A 19 -0.32 11.40 8.45
N ILE A 20 -0.03 10.46 9.35
CA ILE A 20 1.24 10.49 10.11
C ILE A 20 2.43 10.31 9.17
N MET A 21 2.37 9.39 8.22
CA MET A 21 3.44 9.17 7.24
C MET A 21 3.67 10.41 6.36
N ASP A 22 2.60 11.12 5.97
CA ASP A 22 2.73 12.38 5.22
C ASP A 22 3.52 13.43 6.03
N VAL A 23 3.19 13.61 7.31
CA VAL A 23 3.93 14.51 8.21
C VAL A 23 5.39 14.06 8.40
N MET A 24 5.63 12.75 8.50
CA MET A 24 7.00 12.21 8.58
C MET A 24 7.80 12.55 7.32
N MET A 25 7.22 12.35 6.13
CA MET A 25 7.87 12.69 4.86
C MET A 25 8.14 14.19 4.73
N GLU A 26 7.19 15.04 5.11
CA GLU A 26 7.35 16.51 5.13
C GLU A 26 8.50 16.98 6.02
N ASN A 27 8.78 16.22 7.10
CA ASN A 27 9.86 16.52 8.03
C ASN A 27 11.14 15.72 7.78
N GLY A 28 11.24 15.02 6.66
CA GLY A 28 12.44 14.26 6.29
C GLY A 28 12.73 13.06 7.20
N ILE A 29 11.73 12.55 7.93
CA ILE A 29 11.88 11.37 8.78
C ILE A 29 11.85 10.14 7.86
N ALA A 30 12.93 9.38 7.84
CA ALA A 30 13.07 8.17 7.04
C ALA A 30 13.46 6.96 7.92
N TYR A 31 13.06 5.77 7.46
CA TYR A 31 13.37 4.50 8.10
C TYR A 31 14.17 3.61 7.16
N ASP A 32 15.00 2.71 7.73
CA ASP A 32 15.76 1.73 6.95
C ASP A 32 14.86 0.63 6.34
N GLY A 33 13.67 0.45 6.89
CA GLY A 33 12.72 -0.52 6.37
C GLY A 33 11.28 -0.24 6.82
N VAL A 34 10.34 -0.69 6.00
CA VAL A 34 8.89 -0.61 6.26
C VAL A 34 8.28 -2.00 6.11
N ILE A 35 7.47 -2.39 7.08
CA ILE A 35 6.69 -3.64 7.06
C ILE A 35 5.22 -3.27 7.06
N GLY A 36 4.46 -3.72 6.06
CA GLY A 36 3.04 -3.42 5.93
C GLY A 36 2.15 -4.64 5.84
N VAL A 37 1.00 -4.59 6.49
CA VAL A 37 -0.06 -5.59 6.44
C VAL A 37 -1.30 -4.95 5.82
N SER A 38 -1.90 -5.54 4.77
CA SER A 38 -3.14 -5.04 4.15
C SER A 38 -3.05 -3.54 3.79
N ALA A 39 -3.90 -2.68 4.37
CA ALA A 39 -3.85 -1.23 4.18
C ALA A 39 -2.47 -0.64 4.54
N GLY A 40 -1.77 -1.20 5.53
CA GLY A 40 -0.42 -0.79 5.89
C GLY A 40 0.58 -1.03 4.76
N ALA A 41 0.43 -2.12 4.00
CA ALA A 41 1.23 -2.37 2.80
C ALA A 41 0.85 -1.38 1.67
N ALA A 42 -0.45 -1.23 1.39
CA ALA A 42 -0.96 -0.35 0.34
C ALA A 42 -0.60 1.13 0.55
N PHE A 43 -0.48 1.57 1.79
CA PHE A 43 -0.11 2.95 2.11
C PHE A 43 1.40 3.11 2.31
N GLY A 44 2.05 2.10 2.88
CA GLY A 44 3.50 2.09 3.13
C GLY A 44 4.33 2.21 1.84
N CYS A 45 3.85 1.68 0.72
CA CYS A 45 4.55 1.86 -0.56
C CYS A 45 4.62 3.34 -0.99
N ASN A 46 3.61 4.17 -0.63
CA ASN A 46 3.64 5.60 -0.91
C ASN A 46 4.65 6.34 -0.02
N TYR A 47 4.85 5.87 1.21
CA TYR A 47 5.92 6.37 2.08
C TYR A 47 7.30 6.06 1.50
N ILE A 48 7.51 4.83 1.03
CA ILE A 48 8.77 4.40 0.39
C ILE A 48 9.07 5.20 -0.89
N SER A 49 8.04 5.51 -1.69
CA SER A 49 8.17 6.31 -2.92
C SER A 49 8.19 7.83 -2.68
N GLY A 50 8.05 8.29 -1.43
CA GLY A 50 8.03 9.71 -1.09
C GLY A 50 6.81 10.48 -1.61
N GLN A 51 5.70 9.80 -1.91
CA GLN A 51 4.51 10.42 -2.50
C GLN A 51 3.55 10.96 -1.43
N ILE A 52 3.89 12.15 -0.89
CA ILE A 52 3.11 12.85 0.14
C ILE A 52 1.65 13.05 -0.32
N GLY A 53 0.71 12.77 0.57
CA GLY A 53 -0.73 12.96 0.36
C GLY A 53 -1.40 11.98 -0.59
N ARG A 54 -0.62 11.14 -1.31
CA ARG A 54 -1.19 10.26 -2.33
C ARG A 54 -2.19 9.25 -1.74
N SER A 55 -1.83 8.58 -0.63
CA SER A 55 -2.71 7.60 0.02
C SER A 55 -4.05 8.22 0.43
N ILE A 56 -4.02 9.40 1.02
CA ILE A 56 -5.23 10.12 1.45
C ILE A 56 -6.04 10.58 0.23
N ARG A 57 -5.37 11.17 -0.76
CA ARG A 57 -6.00 11.75 -1.95
C ARG A 57 -6.83 10.73 -2.74
N TYR A 58 -6.26 9.57 -3.12
CA TYR A 58 -7.02 8.62 -3.92
C TYR A 58 -8.12 7.93 -3.09
N ASN A 59 -7.87 7.66 -1.80
CA ASN A 59 -8.89 7.07 -0.93
C ASN A 59 -10.10 8.01 -0.76
N LEU A 60 -9.89 9.27 -0.45
CA LEU A 60 -10.98 10.25 -0.33
C LEU A 60 -11.72 10.46 -1.64
N LYS A 61 -11.00 10.47 -2.77
CA LYS A 61 -11.59 10.64 -4.11
C LYS A 61 -12.49 9.47 -4.49
N TYR A 62 -12.09 8.24 -4.18
CA TYR A 62 -12.74 7.03 -4.68
C TYR A 62 -13.53 6.24 -3.63
N CYS A 63 -13.53 6.63 -2.35
CA CYS A 63 -14.23 5.89 -1.29
C CYS A 63 -15.74 5.72 -1.53
N ARG A 64 -16.36 6.58 -2.36
CA ARG A 64 -17.78 6.49 -2.76
C ARG A 64 -18.00 5.98 -4.18
N ASP A 65 -16.92 5.68 -4.91
CA ASP A 65 -17.01 5.12 -6.26
C ASP A 65 -17.30 3.62 -6.17
N LYS A 66 -18.37 3.18 -6.84
CA LYS A 66 -18.79 1.77 -6.86
C LYS A 66 -17.69 0.84 -7.42
N ARG A 67 -16.80 1.39 -8.27
CA ARG A 67 -15.66 0.66 -8.81
C ARG A 67 -14.55 0.45 -7.79
N TYR A 68 -14.46 1.31 -6.77
CA TYR A 68 -13.42 1.20 -5.74
C TYR A 68 -13.67 0.02 -4.81
N GLY A 69 -14.91 -0.13 -4.32
CA GLY A 69 -15.26 -1.21 -3.43
C GLY A 69 -16.69 -1.15 -2.89
N GLY A 70 -17.05 -2.15 -2.11
CA GLY A 70 -18.35 -2.28 -1.48
C GLY A 70 -19.16 -3.46 -2.02
N LEU A 71 -20.45 -3.47 -1.71
CA LEU A 71 -21.34 -4.57 -2.08
C LEU A 71 -21.44 -4.79 -3.60
N TYR A 72 -21.40 -3.71 -4.37
CA TYR A 72 -21.41 -3.79 -5.84
C TYR A 72 -20.16 -4.51 -6.34
N SER A 73 -18.97 -4.15 -5.85
CA SER A 73 -17.73 -4.83 -6.19
C SER A 73 -17.79 -6.31 -5.83
N LEU A 74 -18.24 -6.62 -4.60
CA LEU A 74 -18.38 -8.01 -4.15
C LEU A 74 -19.28 -8.85 -5.06
N LEU A 75 -20.41 -8.30 -5.50
CA LEU A 75 -21.36 -9.02 -6.37
C LEU A 75 -20.86 -9.17 -7.81
N THR A 76 -20.02 -8.26 -8.29
CA THR A 76 -19.57 -8.26 -9.70
C THR A 76 -18.19 -8.88 -9.88
N THR A 77 -17.32 -8.81 -8.88
CA THR A 77 -15.91 -9.29 -8.97
C THR A 77 -15.58 -10.41 -7.99
N GLY A 78 -16.43 -10.64 -6.99
CA GLY A 78 -16.15 -11.56 -5.87
C GLY A 78 -15.35 -10.93 -4.74
N ASP A 79 -14.83 -9.73 -4.91
CA ASP A 79 -13.99 -9.02 -3.95
C ASP A 79 -14.66 -7.73 -3.44
N ILE A 80 -14.50 -7.44 -2.13
CA ILE A 80 -15.02 -6.19 -1.54
C ILE A 80 -14.34 -4.98 -2.17
N TYR A 81 -13.03 -5.03 -2.40
CA TYR A 81 -12.27 -4.02 -3.16
C TYR A 81 -11.98 -4.56 -4.56
N ASN A 82 -12.34 -3.80 -5.58
CA ASN A 82 -12.08 -4.19 -6.97
C ASN A 82 -10.56 -4.14 -7.25
N LYS A 83 -9.96 -5.30 -7.39
CA LYS A 83 -8.53 -5.49 -7.62
C LYS A 83 -8.03 -4.67 -8.81
N ASP A 84 -8.69 -4.77 -9.95
CA ASP A 84 -8.25 -4.10 -11.18
C ASP A 84 -8.33 -2.59 -11.07
N PHE A 85 -9.40 -2.07 -10.49
CA PHE A 85 -9.54 -0.63 -10.30
C PHE A 85 -8.52 -0.09 -9.28
N CYS A 86 -8.40 -0.76 -8.12
CA CYS A 86 -7.55 -0.28 -7.02
C CYS A 86 -6.05 -0.41 -7.31
N TYR A 87 -5.63 -1.53 -7.93
CA TYR A 87 -4.21 -1.85 -8.08
C TYR A 87 -3.67 -1.70 -9.50
N SER A 88 -4.54 -1.47 -10.49
CA SER A 88 -4.12 -1.23 -11.87
C SER A 88 -4.57 0.14 -12.36
N GLU A 89 -5.87 0.45 -12.36
CA GLU A 89 -6.35 1.71 -12.94
C GLU A 89 -5.92 2.94 -12.13
N ILE A 90 -6.07 2.92 -10.81
CA ILE A 90 -5.68 4.05 -9.97
C ILE A 90 -4.19 4.34 -10.12
N PRO A 91 -3.27 3.39 -9.87
CA PRO A 91 -1.84 3.68 -9.90
C PRO A 91 -1.26 3.91 -11.30
N LEU A 92 -1.94 3.47 -12.35
CA LEU A 92 -1.43 3.65 -13.71
C LEU A 92 -2.06 4.83 -14.45
N LYS A 93 -3.31 5.23 -14.10
CA LYS A 93 -4.08 6.20 -14.89
C LYS A 93 -4.63 7.37 -14.09
N HIS A 94 -5.14 7.12 -12.88
CA HIS A 94 -5.94 8.11 -12.16
C HIS A 94 -5.16 8.90 -11.11
N ASP A 95 -4.22 8.26 -10.46
CA ASP A 95 -3.30 8.86 -9.49
C ASP A 95 -1.97 8.09 -9.59
N PRO A 96 -1.11 8.44 -10.57
CA PRO A 96 0.06 7.66 -10.92
C PRO A 96 0.98 7.38 -9.74
N PHE A 97 1.37 6.11 -9.61
CA PHE A 97 2.35 5.69 -8.62
C PHE A 97 3.76 5.85 -9.20
N ASP A 98 4.67 6.40 -8.41
CA ASP A 98 6.06 6.56 -8.83
C ASP A 98 6.85 5.28 -8.55
N PHE A 99 6.78 4.36 -9.50
CA PHE A 99 7.51 3.10 -9.46
C PHE A 99 9.02 3.32 -9.41
N ALA A 100 9.52 4.34 -10.12
CA ALA A 100 10.95 4.62 -10.15
C ALA A 100 11.47 5.09 -8.79
N ALA A 101 10.76 6.00 -8.13
CA ALA A 101 11.10 6.43 -6.77
C ALA A 101 11.03 5.26 -5.78
N PHE A 102 10.01 4.41 -5.90
CA PHE A 102 9.86 3.23 -5.05
C PHE A 102 11.01 2.24 -5.24
N GLU A 103 11.37 1.90 -6.48
CA GLU A 103 12.44 0.96 -6.80
C GLU A 103 13.84 1.47 -6.42
N ASN A 104 14.05 2.79 -6.47
CA ASN A 104 15.32 3.42 -6.11
C ASN A 104 15.44 3.77 -4.63
N SER A 105 14.42 3.52 -3.83
CA SER A 105 14.47 3.77 -2.39
C SER A 105 15.49 2.85 -1.71
N PRO A 106 16.33 3.39 -0.81
CA PRO A 106 17.26 2.57 -0.03
C PRO A 106 16.58 1.76 1.08
N ALA A 107 15.32 2.05 1.38
CA ALA A 107 14.58 1.38 2.44
C ALA A 107 14.05 0.02 1.99
N ALA A 108 14.21 -1.00 2.82
CA ALA A 108 13.62 -2.31 2.57
C ALA A 108 12.10 -2.26 2.76
N PHE A 109 11.35 -2.88 1.85
CA PHE A 109 9.89 -2.97 1.96
C PHE A 109 9.43 -4.42 2.07
N TYR A 110 8.61 -4.70 3.08
CA TYR A 110 8.06 -6.02 3.33
C TYR A 110 6.53 -5.96 3.33
N VAL A 111 5.91 -6.90 2.63
CA VAL A 111 4.47 -7.15 2.69
C VAL A 111 4.22 -8.43 3.45
N VAL A 112 3.31 -8.38 4.41
CA VAL A 112 2.94 -9.55 5.21
C VAL A 112 1.65 -10.15 4.69
N CYS A 113 1.72 -11.41 4.33
CA CYS A 113 0.58 -12.24 3.91
C CYS A 113 0.34 -13.36 4.92
N THR A 114 -0.82 -14.00 4.84
CA THR A 114 -1.12 -15.22 5.60
C THR A 114 -1.05 -16.41 4.67
N ASP A 115 -0.23 -17.39 5.01
CA ASP A 115 -0.22 -18.68 4.37
C ASP A 115 -1.54 -19.39 4.66
N VAL A 116 -2.30 -19.72 3.62
CA VAL A 116 -3.66 -20.28 3.74
C VAL A 116 -3.68 -21.71 4.23
N GLU A 117 -2.59 -22.47 4.06
CA GLU A 117 -2.48 -23.85 4.51
C GLU A 117 -2.10 -23.95 5.98
N THR A 118 -1.20 -23.08 6.42
CA THR A 118 -0.63 -23.15 7.79
C THR A 118 -1.20 -22.09 8.73
N GLY A 119 -1.84 -21.05 8.22
CA GLY A 119 -2.30 -19.89 8.98
C GLY A 119 -1.16 -19.00 9.51
N LYS A 120 0.07 -19.24 9.09
CA LYS A 120 1.25 -18.50 9.57
C LYS A 120 1.51 -17.25 8.74
N PRO A 121 2.11 -16.20 9.33
CA PRO A 121 2.53 -15.02 8.57
C PRO A 121 3.71 -15.37 7.66
N VAL A 122 3.66 -14.84 6.44
CA VAL A 122 4.76 -14.89 5.46
C VAL A 122 5.16 -13.47 5.14
N TYR A 123 6.46 -13.20 5.17
CA TYR A 123 7.03 -11.87 4.91
C TYR A 123 7.67 -11.88 3.53
N HIS A 124 7.07 -11.16 2.59
CA HIS A 124 7.61 -10.99 1.25
C HIS A 124 8.38 -9.67 1.19
N GLN A 125 9.69 -9.75 1.00
CA GLN A 125 10.49 -8.57 0.72
C GLN A 125 10.37 -8.22 -0.75
N TYR A 126 9.98 -6.98 -1.05
CA TYR A 126 10.00 -6.48 -2.42
C TYR A 126 11.45 -6.18 -2.83
N THR A 127 11.90 -6.76 -3.94
CA THR A 127 13.28 -6.64 -4.46
C THR A 127 13.35 -5.99 -5.86
N GLY A 128 12.27 -5.36 -6.30
CA GLY A 128 12.15 -4.69 -7.59
C GLY A 128 11.20 -5.40 -8.57
N ARG A 129 11.05 -4.83 -9.77
CA ARG A 129 10.11 -5.31 -10.81
C ARG A 129 10.27 -6.76 -11.25
N LYS A 130 11.37 -7.41 -10.89
CA LYS A 130 11.60 -8.83 -11.20
C LYS A 130 10.92 -9.78 -10.22
N ASP A 131 10.37 -9.24 -9.14
CA ASP A 131 9.64 -10.01 -8.15
C ASP A 131 8.17 -10.11 -8.57
N HIS A 132 7.89 -11.01 -9.52
CA HIS A 132 6.54 -11.30 -10.02
C HIS A 132 5.66 -12.04 -9.00
N GLY A 133 5.97 -11.93 -7.70
CA GLY A 133 5.29 -12.62 -6.62
C GLY A 133 3.94 -12.03 -6.21
N PHE A 134 3.33 -11.17 -7.03
CA PHE A 134 2.02 -10.56 -6.77
C PHE A 134 1.00 -10.77 -7.88
N ASP A 135 1.21 -11.76 -8.75
CA ASP A 135 0.19 -12.22 -9.71
C ASP A 135 -0.83 -13.14 -9.05
#